data_f7cf4faa1cded5dc3668ff5231900255
#
_entry.id   f7cf4faa1cded5dc3668ff5231900255
#
_cell.length_a   1.000
_cell.length_b   1.000
_cell.length_c   1.000
_cell.angle_alpha   90.00
_cell.angle_beta   90.00
_cell.angle_gamma   90.00
#
_symmetry.space_group_name_H-M   'P 1'
#
loop_
_entity.id
_entity.type
_entity.pdbx_description
1 polymer ?
#
loop_
_entity_poly.entity_id
_entity_poly.type
_entity_poly.pdbx_seq_one_letter_code
_entity_poly.pdbx_strand_id
1 'polypeptide(L)'
;MIREMTPEDRNEIDEMQFELQKFFFELDQTRESLSYQSIDDAHYYMQKMIDDTKSMDGKVFVAEKNNVVVGFIQGVIIEHKKGEDKIYDLSHNPSKEGWIGLLYVKPDYRGSGIGQELLGKMKDYFTVQGCTSIKLLVLSDNANAIGFYKKIGFIAHNLEMVMKV
;
A
#
# COMPACT_ATOMS: atom_id res chain seq x y z
N MET A 1 2.24 -18.01 6.49
CA MET A 1 2.75 -17.24 7.66
C MET A 1 2.93 -15.78 7.26
N ILE A 2 2.53 -14.85 8.14
CA ILE A 2 2.83 -13.41 7.92
C ILE A 2 3.97 -12.99 8.85
N ARG A 3 5.00 -12.40 8.29
CA ARG A 3 6.18 -11.91 9.03
C ARG A 3 6.67 -10.57 8.49
N GLU A 4 7.52 -9.88 9.25
CA GLU A 4 8.20 -8.70 8.75
C GLU A 4 9.16 -9.08 7.62
N MET A 5 9.29 -8.19 6.63
CA MET A 5 10.21 -8.33 5.52
C MET A 5 11.67 -8.38 6.01
N THR A 6 12.48 -9.22 5.37
CA THR A 6 13.93 -9.28 5.54
C THR A 6 14.64 -8.88 4.24
N PRO A 7 15.95 -8.59 4.26
CA PRO A 7 16.69 -8.27 3.03
C PRO A 7 16.65 -9.38 1.95
N GLU A 8 16.51 -10.63 2.38
CA GLU A 8 16.44 -11.80 1.49
C GLU A 8 15.16 -11.82 0.64
N ASP A 9 14.08 -11.17 1.10
CA ASP A 9 12.81 -11.10 0.38
C ASP A 9 12.80 -10.09 -0.77
N ARG A 10 13.89 -9.34 -0.92
CA ARG A 10 13.94 -8.17 -1.78
C ARG A 10 13.61 -8.47 -3.24
N ASN A 11 14.19 -9.50 -3.79
CA ASN A 11 14.01 -9.84 -5.21
C ASN A 11 12.53 -10.18 -5.51
N GLU A 12 11.90 -11.00 -4.66
CA GLU A 12 10.49 -11.36 -4.82
C GLU A 12 9.56 -10.16 -4.69
N ILE A 13 9.91 -9.22 -3.81
CA ILE A 13 9.11 -7.99 -3.64
C ILE A 13 9.27 -7.07 -4.85
N ASP A 14 10.47 -6.91 -5.39
CA ASP A 14 10.71 -6.10 -6.58
C ASP A 14 9.93 -6.65 -7.79
N GLU A 15 9.92 -7.97 -7.99
CA GLU A 15 9.12 -8.62 -9.02
C GLU A 15 7.61 -8.35 -8.83
N MET A 16 7.11 -8.53 -7.62
CA MET A 16 5.70 -8.26 -7.31
C MET A 16 5.35 -6.78 -7.48
N GLN A 17 6.26 -5.87 -7.14
CA GLN A 17 6.08 -4.44 -7.34
C GLN A 17 6.05 -4.07 -8.83
N PHE A 18 6.91 -4.69 -9.63
CA PHE A 18 6.88 -4.51 -11.08
C PHE A 18 5.53 -4.93 -11.69
N GLU A 19 5.04 -6.11 -11.31
CA GLU A 19 3.73 -6.61 -11.75
C GLU A 19 2.58 -5.70 -11.30
N LEU A 20 2.62 -5.24 -10.04
CA LEU A 20 1.60 -4.33 -9.49
C LEU A 20 1.56 -3.00 -10.24
N GLN A 21 2.73 -2.42 -10.53
CA GLN A 21 2.82 -1.14 -11.22
C GLN A 21 2.37 -1.24 -12.68
N LYS A 22 2.74 -2.34 -13.35
CA LYS A 22 2.24 -2.64 -14.69
C LYS A 22 0.71 -2.74 -14.69
N PHE A 23 0.13 -3.44 -13.74
CA PHE A 23 -1.31 -3.55 -13.57
C PHE A 23 -1.97 -2.17 -13.35
N PHE A 24 -1.41 -1.31 -12.50
CA PHE A 24 -1.93 0.04 -12.30
C PHE A 24 -1.89 0.87 -13.57
N PHE A 25 -0.76 0.84 -14.31
CA PHE A 25 -0.64 1.58 -15.56
C PHE A 25 -1.62 1.09 -16.63
N GLU A 26 -1.87 -0.21 -16.72
CA GLU A 26 -2.84 -0.79 -17.67
C GLU A 26 -4.29 -0.43 -17.30
N LEU A 27 -4.59 -0.38 -16.01
CA LEU A 27 -5.92 -0.09 -15.49
C LEU A 27 -6.27 1.38 -15.53
N ASP A 28 -5.30 2.28 -15.32
CA ASP A 28 -5.51 3.72 -15.22
C ASP A 28 -5.85 4.34 -16.57
N GLN A 29 -7.12 4.68 -16.79
CA GLN A 29 -7.59 5.33 -18.02
C GLN A 29 -7.05 6.76 -18.19
N THR A 30 -6.67 7.41 -17.09
CA THR A 30 -6.08 8.77 -17.14
C THR A 30 -4.63 8.76 -17.60
N ARG A 31 -3.93 7.63 -17.47
CA ARG A 31 -2.50 7.47 -17.75
C ARG A 31 -1.60 8.36 -16.88
N GLU A 32 -2.07 8.72 -15.70
CA GLU A 32 -1.27 9.43 -14.69
C GLU A 32 -0.42 8.48 -13.83
N SER A 33 -0.76 7.19 -13.81
CA SER A 33 0.02 6.18 -13.08
C SER A 33 1.42 6.01 -13.66
N LEU A 34 2.41 5.92 -12.79
CA LEU A 34 3.80 5.68 -13.15
C LEU A 34 3.94 4.36 -13.93
N SER A 35 4.67 4.37 -15.03
CA SER A 35 4.98 3.19 -15.83
C SER A 35 6.42 2.76 -15.60
N TYR A 36 6.62 1.56 -15.09
CA TYR A 36 7.94 0.94 -15.02
C TYR A 36 8.31 0.32 -16.38
N GLN A 37 9.51 0.60 -16.86
CA GLN A 37 10.03 0.06 -18.12
C GLN A 37 10.85 -1.21 -17.91
N SER A 38 11.35 -1.42 -16.69
CA SER A 38 12.21 -2.56 -16.35
C SER A 38 12.06 -2.95 -14.88
N ILE A 39 12.62 -4.11 -14.53
CA ILE A 39 12.73 -4.54 -13.13
C ILE A 39 13.66 -3.61 -12.32
N ASP A 40 14.61 -2.95 -12.98
CA ASP A 40 15.51 -1.99 -12.32
C ASP A 40 14.74 -0.75 -11.84
N ASP A 41 13.69 -0.33 -12.57
CA ASP A 41 12.80 0.72 -12.10
C ASP A 41 12.08 0.28 -10.82
N ALA A 42 11.55 -0.94 -10.79
CA ALA A 42 10.90 -1.47 -9.59
C ALA A 42 11.89 -1.54 -8.42
N HIS A 43 13.12 -2.00 -8.66
CA HIS A 43 14.17 -2.03 -7.65
C HIS A 43 14.48 -0.64 -7.10
N TYR A 44 14.65 0.37 -7.97
CA TYR A 44 14.92 1.75 -7.56
C TYR A 44 13.80 2.34 -6.69
N TYR A 45 12.55 2.27 -7.18
CA TYR A 45 11.41 2.82 -6.45
C TYR A 45 11.10 2.07 -5.17
N MET A 46 11.30 0.74 -5.16
CA MET A 46 11.12 -0.06 -3.96
C MET A 46 12.17 0.26 -2.90
N GLN A 47 13.44 0.52 -3.30
CA GLN A 47 14.46 0.96 -2.34
C GLN A 47 14.07 2.28 -1.68
N LYS A 48 13.67 3.26 -2.49
CA LYS A 48 13.19 4.53 -1.97
C LYS A 48 12.01 4.35 -1.01
N MET A 49 11.04 3.55 -1.38
CA MET A 49 9.86 3.29 -0.56
C MET A 49 10.22 2.60 0.77
N ILE A 50 11.18 1.66 0.78
CA ILE A 50 11.66 1.02 2.01
C ILE A 50 12.34 2.05 2.92
N ASP A 51 13.15 2.95 2.36
CA ASP A 51 13.83 3.98 3.13
C ASP A 51 12.82 5.00 3.69
N ASP A 52 11.85 5.43 2.90
CA ASP A 52 10.73 6.28 3.35
C ASP A 52 9.91 5.57 4.45
N THR A 53 9.64 4.27 4.28
CA THR A 53 8.91 3.46 5.27
C THR A 53 9.62 3.46 6.62
N LYS A 54 10.94 3.28 6.63
CA LYS A 54 11.74 3.33 7.88
C LYS A 54 11.72 4.72 8.52
N SER A 55 11.84 5.77 7.70
CA SER A 55 11.87 7.16 8.19
C SER A 55 10.53 7.64 8.75
N MET A 56 9.43 6.99 8.35
CA MET A 56 8.06 7.31 8.77
C MET A 56 7.47 6.27 9.72
N ASP A 57 8.29 5.60 10.53
CA ASP A 57 7.88 4.58 11.48
C ASP A 57 6.95 3.51 10.86
N GLY A 58 7.20 3.17 9.61
CA GLY A 58 6.40 2.21 8.87
C GLY A 58 6.93 0.78 8.94
N LYS A 59 6.22 -0.14 8.27
CA LYS A 59 6.60 -1.55 8.15
C LYS A 59 6.28 -2.09 6.76
N VAL A 60 7.04 -3.12 6.40
CA VAL A 60 6.69 -4.04 5.30
C VAL A 60 6.50 -5.42 5.88
N PHE A 61 5.33 -6.02 5.67
CA PHE A 61 5.08 -7.42 6.00
C PHE A 61 4.94 -8.25 4.72
N VAL A 62 5.42 -9.47 4.78
CA VAL A 62 5.32 -10.45 3.70
C VAL A 62 4.46 -11.64 4.13
N ALA A 63 3.76 -12.21 3.15
CA ALA A 63 3.08 -13.48 3.28
C ALA A 63 3.95 -14.57 2.66
N GLU A 64 4.34 -15.55 3.46
CA GLU A 64 5.15 -16.69 3.03
C GLU A 64 4.32 -17.97 3.04
N LYS A 65 4.41 -18.76 1.97
CA LYS A 65 3.80 -20.07 1.81
C LYS A 65 4.80 -21.01 1.15
N ASN A 66 5.08 -22.14 1.78
CA ASN A 66 6.05 -23.15 1.31
C ASN A 66 7.44 -22.52 1.01
N ASN A 67 7.92 -21.64 1.88
CA ASN A 67 9.18 -20.89 1.75
C ASN A 67 9.27 -19.97 0.52
N VAL A 68 8.11 -19.56 -0.01
CA VAL A 68 8.02 -18.60 -1.12
C VAL A 68 7.21 -17.39 -0.66
N VAL A 69 7.69 -16.19 -0.93
CA VAL A 69 6.92 -14.96 -0.69
C VAL A 69 5.84 -14.83 -1.78
N VAL A 70 4.58 -14.79 -1.34
CA VAL A 70 3.40 -14.83 -2.20
C VAL A 70 2.57 -13.55 -2.14
N GLY A 71 2.97 -12.59 -1.32
CA GLY A 71 2.32 -11.30 -1.21
C GLY A 71 3.03 -10.41 -0.19
N PHE A 72 2.77 -9.13 -0.24
CA PHE A 72 3.29 -8.17 0.73
C PHE A 72 2.33 -7.00 0.96
N ILE A 73 2.53 -6.33 2.09
CA ILE A 73 1.87 -5.06 2.42
C ILE A 73 2.91 -4.09 2.96
N GLN A 74 2.85 -2.85 2.50
CA GLN A 74 3.66 -1.75 2.99
C GLN A 74 2.75 -0.67 3.58
N GLY A 75 3.15 -0.11 4.70
CA GLY A 75 2.46 1.00 5.30
C GLY A 75 3.38 1.87 6.14
N VAL A 76 3.01 3.13 6.26
CA VAL A 76 3.72 4.17 7.02
C VAL A 76 2.78 4.84 8.01
N ILE A 77 3.36 5.60 8.93
CA ILE A 77 2.61 6.40 9.89
C ILE A 77 2.73 7.87 9.51
N ILE A 78 1.59 8.53 9.37
CA ILE A 78 1.51 9.97 9.14
C ILE A 78 1.01 10.64 10.41
N GLU A 79 1.78 11.57 10.93
CA GLU A 79 1.44 12.34 12.11
C GLU A 79 1.09 13.76 11.68
N HIS A 80 -0.17 14.16 11.90
CA HIS A 80 -0.65 15.50 11.63
C HIS A 80 -0.52 16.36 12.90
N LYS A 81 0.32 17.37 12.87
CA LYS A 81 0.51 18.29 13.98
C LYS A 81 -0.29 19.58 13.73
N LYS A 82 -0.79 20.16 14.81
CA LYS A 82 -1.51 21.45 14.73
C LYS A 82 -0.64 22.53 14.11
N GLY A 83 -1.12 23.13 13.01
CA GLY A 83 -0.42 24.20 12.30
C GLY A 83 0.50 23.75 11.17
N GLU A 84 0.56 22.45 10.89
CA GLU A 84 1.28 21.88 9.72
C GLU A 84 0.33 21.58 8.55
N ASP A 85 -0.94 22.02 8.65
CA ASP A 85 -1.97 21.76 7.66
C ASP A 85 -1.57 22.31 6.28
N LYS A 86 -1.56 21.43 5.28
CA LYS A 86 -1.42 21.86 3.88
C LYS A 86 -2.77 22.37 3.39
N ILE A 87 -2.75 23.33 2.47
CA ILE A 87 -3.97 23.97 1.90
C ILE A 87 -5.02 22.94 1.40
N TYR A 88 -4.59 21.74 1.06
CA TYR A 88 -5.46 20.67 0.56
C TYR A 88 -5.70 19.53 1.57
N ASP A 89 -5.19 19.65 2.79
CA ASP A 89 -5.46 18.69 3.85
C ASP A 89 -6.76 19.08 4.57
N LEU A 90 -7.79 18.28 4.37
CA LEU A 90 -9.10 18.48 5.02
C LEU A 90 -9.13 17.91 6.44
N SER A 91 -8.04 17.34 6.95
CA SER A 91 -7.95 16.87 8.32
C SER A 91 -7.62 18.05 9.25
N HIS A 92 -8.60 18.45 10.06
CA HIS A 92 -8.49 19.62 10.94
C HIS A 92 -8.05 19.31 12.37
N ASN A 93 -7.84 18.04 12.69
CA ASN A 93 -7.48 17.62 14.04
C ASN A 93 -6.10 16.96 14.04
N PRO A 94 -5.26 17.25 15.06
CA PRO A 94 -4.04 16.48 15.27
C PRO A 94 -4.39 14.99 15.36
N SER A 95 -3.82 14.19 14.50
CA SER A 95 -4.11 12.76 14.42
C SER A 95 -2.88 11.98 14.00
N LYS A 96 -2.86 10.72 14.35
CA LYS A 96 -1.88 9.75 13.90
C LYS A 96 -2.59 8.74 13.03
N GLU A 97 -2.18 8.63 11.78
CA GLU A 97 -2.87 7.82 10.77
C GLU A 97 -1.93 6.76 10.21
N GLY A 98 -2.43 5.54 10.08
CA GLY A 98 -1.77 4.52 9.29
C GLY A 98 -2.09 4.72 7.81
N TRP A 99 -1.08 4.76 6.96
CA TRP A 99 -1.24 4.87 5.51
C TRP A 99 -0.72 3.63 4.82
N ILE A 100 -1.60 2.90 4.13
CA ILE A 100 -1.21 1.74 3.32
C ILE A 100 -0.83 2.25 1.94
N GLY A 101 0.44 2.11 1.59
CA GLY A 101 0.96 2.48 0.28
C GLY A 101 0.78 1.37 -0.75
N LEU A 102 1.09 0.13 -0.36
CA LEU A 102 1.04 -1.03 -1.25
C LEU A 102 0.43 -2.25 -0.56
N LEU A 103 -0.36 -3.01 -1.31
CA LEU A 103 -0.82 -4.35 -0.95
C LEU A 103 -0.89 -5.19 -2.23
N TYR A 104 -0.13 -6.27 -2.27
CA TYR A 104 -0.13 -7.18 -3.39
C TYR A 104 -0.17 -8.65 -2.94
N VAL A 105 -0.89 -9.47 -3.68
CA VAL A 105 -0.90 -10.93 -3.55
C VAL A 105 -0.80 -11.51 -4.97
N LYS A 106 0.15 -12.43 -5.16
CA LYS A 106 0.34 -13.14 -6.44
C LYS A 106 -0.98 -13.74 -6.93
N PRO A 107 -1.29 -13.68 -8.23
CA PRO A 107 -2.58 -14.12 -8.78
C PRO A 107 -3.05 -15.50 -8.31
N ASP A 108 -2.16 -16.49 -8.33
CA ASP A 108 -2.44 -17.89 -7.95
C ASP A 108 -2.81 -18.07 -6.46
N TYR A 109 -2.56 -17.06 -5.64
CA TYR A 109 -2.82 -17.07 -4.20
C TYR A 109 -3.97 -16.15 -3.79
N ARG A 110 -4.60 -15.46 -4.75
CA ARG A 110 -5.76 -14.59 -4.48
C ARG A 110 -6.98 -15.42 -4.08
N GLY A 111 -7.90 -14.80 -3.35
CA GLY A 111 -9.11 -15.48 -2.86
C GLY A 111 -8.89 -16.42 -1.68
N SER A 112 -7.65 -16.65 -1.25
CA SER A 112 -7.31 -17.56 -0.13
C SER A 112 -7.24 -16.88 1.25
N GLY A 113 -7.59 -15.58 1.34
CA GLY A 113 -7.54 -14.83 2.60
C GLY A 113 -6.23 -14.10 2.89
N ILE A 114 -5.16 -14.34 2.13
CA ILE A 114 -3.81 -13.77 2.38
C ILE A 114 -3.83 -12.24 2.44
N GLY A 115 -4.55 -11.57 1.54
CA GLY A 115 -4.66 -10.11 1.57
C GLY A 115 -5.32 -9.58 2.85
N GLN A 116 -6.29 -10.32 3.37
CA GLN A 116 -6.94 -9.98 4.65
C GLN A 116 -6.02 -10.22 5.85
N GLU A 117 -5.23 -11.29 5.83
CA GLU A 117 -4.23 -11.57 6.87
C GLU A 117 -3.12 -10.50 6.89
N LEU A 118 -2.59 -10.12 5.72
CA LEU A 118 -1.60 -9.04 5.58
C LEU A 118 -2.13 -7.72 6.13
N LEU A 119 -3.36 -7.36 5.73
CA LEU A 119 -4.01 -6.14 6.22
C LEU A 119 -4.29 -6.21 7.72
N GLY A 120 -4.72 -7.35 8.24
CA GLY A 120 -4.90 -7.57 9.68
C GLY A 120 -3.61 -7.32 10.46
N LYS A 121 -2.49 -7.87 10.00
CA LYS A 121 -1.17 -7.66 10.60
C LYS A 121 -0.75 -6.18 10.59
N MET A 122 -0.99 -5.47 9.50
CA MET A 122 -0.69 -4.04 9.39
C MET A 122 -1.60 -3.22 10.31
N LYS A 123 -2.89 -3.55 10.38
CA LYS A 123 -3.84 -2.92 11.30
C LYS A 123 -3.42 -3.08 12.76
N ASP A 124 -2.98 -4.27 13.17
CA ASP A 124 -2.49 -4.52 14.52
C ASP A 124 -1.26 -3.64 14.81
N TYR A 125 -0.34 -3.55 13.86
CA TYR A 125 0.83 -2.67 13.95
C TYR A 125 0.41 -1.21 14.15
N PHE A 126 -0.44 -0.66 13.30
CA PHE A 126 -0.91 0.72 13.41
C PHE A 126 -1.66 0.99 14.72
N THR A 127 -2.44 0.01 15.20
CA THR A 127 -3.14 0.11 16.48
C THR A 127 -2.17 0.24 17.65
N VAL A 128 -1.12 -0.59 17.68
CA VAL A 128 -0.07 -0.53 18.69
C VAL A 128 0.69 0.80 18.65
N GLN A 129 0.85 1.37 17.46
CA GLN A 129 1.48 2.68 17.27
C GLN A 129 0.57 3.87 17.63
N GLY A 130 -0.68 3.62 18.01
CA GLY A 130 -1.65 4.66 18.40
C GLY A 130 -2.31 5.38 17.22
N CYS A 131 -2.31 4.79 16.03
CA CYS A 131 -3.06 5.34 14.92
C CYS A 131 -4.57 5.25 15.18
N THR A 132 -5.29 6.33 14.86
CA THR A 132 -6.74 6.44 15.06
C THR A 132 -7.54 6.09 13.81
N SER A 133 -6.89 6.05 12.65
CA SER A 133 -7.48 5.68 11.36
C SER A 133 -6.45 5.01 10.45
N ILE A 134 -6.94 4.30 9.44
CA ILE A 134 -6.12 3.73 8.37
C ILE A 134 -6.66 4.27 7.05
N LYS A 135 -5.76 4.80 6.22
CA LYS A 135 -6.07 5.33 4.90
C LYS A 135 -5.30 4.61 3.81
N LEU A 136 -5.83 4.65 2.61
CA LEU A 136 -5.19 4.18 1.39
C LEU A 136 -5.76 4.93 0.17
N LEU A 137 -5.04 4.89 -0.94
CA LEU A 137 -5.56 5.26 -2.24
C LEU A 137 -5.83 4.01 -3.08
N VAL A 138 -6.88 4.06 -3.87
CA VAL A 138 -7.21 3.01 -4.84
C VAL A 138 -7.70 3.68 -6.12
N LEU A 139 -7.24 3.19 -7.28
CA LEU A 139 -7.74 3.67 -8.57
C LEU A 139 -9.24 3.41 -8.66
N SER A 140 -10.00 4.41 -9.14
CA SER A 140 -11.47 4.31 -9.31
C SER A 140 -11.89 3.14 -10.19
N ASP A 141 -11.04 2.75 -11.13
CA ASP A 141 -11.28 1.63 -12.05
C ASP A 141 -10.95 0.27 -11.44
N ASN A 142 -10.33 0.23 -10.25
CA ASN A 142 -9.99 -1.02 -9.55
C ASN A 142 -11.17 -1.54 -8.71
N ALA A 143 -12.23 -1.97 -9.39
CA ALA A 143 -13.45 -2.47 -8.74
C ALA A 143 -13.18 -3.63 -7.78
N ASN A 144 -12.21 -4.50 -8.10
CA ASN A 144 -11.84 -5.64 -7.26
C ASN A 144 -11.23 -5.20 -5.93
N ALA A 145 -10.27 -4.26 -5.97
CA ALA A 145 -9.67 -3.72 -4.75
C ALA A 145 -10.68 -2.91 -3.93
N ILE A 146 -11.50 -2.08 -4.58
CA ILE A 146 -12.58 -1.33 -3.91
C ILE A 146 -13.55 -2.30 -3.22
N GLY A 147 -13.97 -3.36 -3.89
CA GLY A 147 -14.83 -4.39 -3.30
C GLY A 147 -14.20 -5.10 -2.10
N PHE A 148 -12.91 -5.44 -2.21
CA PHE A 148 -12.14 -6.03 -1.12
C PHE A 148 -12.09 -5.09 0.09
N TYR A 149 -11.69 -3.82 -0.08
CA TYR A 149 -11.58 -2.87 1.02
C TYR A 149 -12.94 -2.57 1.66
N LYS A 150 -14.00 -2.42 0.88
CA LYS A 150 -15.37 -2.23 1.42
C LYS A 150 -15.81 -3.41 2.27
N LYS A 151 -15.54 -4.65 1.83
CA LYS A 151 -15.90 -5.88 2.58
C LYS A 151 -15.26 -5.96 3.96
N ILE A 152 -14.09 -5.37 4.13
CA ILE A 152 -13.34 -5.36 5.40
C ILE A 152 -13.51 -4.08 6.21
N GLY A 153 -14.42 -3.19 5.79
CA GLY A 153 -14.88 -2.04 6.58
C GLY A 153 -14.31 -0.68 6.16
N PHE A 154 -13.59 -0.58 5.05
CA PHE A 154 -13.23 0.74 4.52
C PHE A 154 -14.43 1.42 3.87
N ILE A 155 -14.50 2.72 4.02
CA ILE A 155 -15.49 3.59 3.36
C ILE A 155 -14.78 4.53 2.40
N ALA A 156 -15.41 4.84 1.27
CA ALA A 156 -14.89 5.86 0.35
C ALA A 156 -14.99 7.24 1.02
N HIS A 157 -13.90 7.99 1.00
CA HIS A 157 -13.82 9.29 1.67
C HIS A 157 -13.60 10.44 0.69
N ASN A 158 -12.62 10.34 -0.21
CA ASN A 158 -12.32 11.37 -1.20
C ASN A 158 -12.47 10.84 -2.62
N LEU A 159 -12.76 11.73 -3.55
CA LEU A 159 -12.75 11.48 -4.99
C LEU A 159 -11.77 12.45 -5.64
N GLU A 160 -10.76 11.93 -6.34
CA GLU A 160 -9.88 12.70 -7.19
C GLU A 160 -10.41 12.66 -8.63
N MET A 161 -10.44 13.82 -9.29
CA MET A 161 -10.89 13.96 -10.66
C MET A 161 -9.79 14.64 -11.49
N VAL A 162 -9.51 14.10 -12.68
CA VAL A 162 -8.47 14.59 -13.59
C VAL A 162 -9.10 15.07 -14.87
N MET A 163 -8.67 16.25 -15.35
CA MET A 163 -8.99 16.77 -16.69
C MET A 163 -7.66 17.11 -17.38
N LYS A 164 -7.42 16.48 -18.54
CA LYS A 164 -6.27 16.84 -19.38
C LYS A 164 -6.55 18.15 -20.12
N VAL A 165 -5.56 19.04 -20.17
CA VAL A 165 -5.58 20.34 -20.83
C VAL A 165 -4.60 20.36 -22.00
#